data_790d650f6102a930a292237a414f8a2a
#
_entry.id   790d650f6102a930a292237a414f8a2a
#
_cell.length_a   1.000
_cell.length_b   1.000
_cell.length_c   1.000
_cell.angle_alpha   90.00
_cell.angle_beta   90.00
_cell.angle_gamma   90.00
#
_symmetry.space_group_name_H-M   'P 1'
#
loop_
_entity.id
_entity.type
_entity.pdbx_description
1 polymer ?
#
loop_
_entity_poly.entity_id
_entity_poly.type
_entity_poly.pdbx_seq_one_letter_code
_entity_poly.pdbx_strand_id
1 'polypeptide(L)'
;MSNHNTNSGFTHEKIETSNFLMIVLILLVVAFGGIVEIVPLFFQKSTTEPIRGLQPYTPVQLAGRDIYVREGCYNCHSQMIRPFRAETLRYGHYSVAGEFVYDHPFQWGSKRTGPDLARVGGRYSDEWHRIHLINPRDVVPESLMPTYPWLEKAMVDPEEMAPHMRALRRVGVPYTDAQIAGAADEVKGKTELDALIAYLQILGTNLK
;
A
#
# COMPACT_ATOMS: atom_id res chain seq x y z
N MET A 1 55.43 -43.44 -1.92
CA MET A 1 54.15 -43.61 -2.65
C MET A 1 53.05 -43.22 -1.69
N SER A 2 52.57 -41.97 -1.79
CA SER A 2 51.49 -41.45 -0.96
C SER A 2 50.16 -41.77 -1.65
N ASN A 3 49.36 -42.59 -1.04
CA ASN A 3 48.03 -42.97 -1.52
C ASN A 3 47.07 -41.82 -1.23
N HIS A 4 46.86 -40.93 -2.18
CA HIS A 4 45.77 -39.93 -2.12
C HIS A 4 44.44 -40.67 -2.28
N ASN A 5 43.83 -40.97 -1.17
CA ASN A 5 42.46 -41.47 -1.13
C ASN A 5 41.51 -40.32 -1.52
N THR A 6 41.18 -40.20 -2.80
CA THR A 6 40.20 -39.24 -3.31
C THR A 6 38.84 -39.71 -2.91
N ASN A 7 38.41 -39.40 -1.69
CA ASN A 7 37.01 -39.44 -1.31
C ASN A 7 36.25 -38.51 -2.25
N SER A 8 35.53 -39.08 -3.24
CA SER A 8 34.67 -38.37 -4.19
C SER A 8 33.36 -37.88 -3.54
N GLY A 9 33.45 -37.49 -2.28
CA GLY A 9 32.35 -36.90 -1.53
C GLY A 9 31.97 -35.54 -2.06
N PHE A 10 30.77 -35.15 -1.76
CA PHE A 10 30.24 -33.80 -2.02
C PHE A 10 31.07 -32.80 -1.22
N THR A 11 31.98 -32.11 -1.86
CA THR A 11 32.91 -31.18 -1.20
C THR A 11 32.44 -29.75 -1.38
N HIS A 12 32.74 -28.88 -0.45
CA HIS A 12 32.42 -27.46 -0.49
C HIS A 12 32.97 -26.79 -1.77
N GLU A 13 34.16 -27.19 -2.20
CA GLU A 13 34.77 -26.76 -3.44
C GLU A 13 33.93 -27.03 -4.70
N LYS A 14 33.21 -28.19 -4.77
CA LYS A 14 32.31 -28.47 -5.89
C LYS A 14 31.10 -27.57 -5.92
N ILE A 15 30.61 -27.11 -4.75
CA ILE A 15 29.52 -26.15 -4.68
C ILE A 15 29.99 -24.80 -5.18
N GLU A 16 31.13 -24.33 -4.71
CA GLU A 16 31.66 -23.01 -5.06
C GLU A 16 32.10 -22.90 -6.52
N THR A 17 32.59 -23.97 -7.10
CA THR A 17 33.06 -23.99 -8.50
C THR A 17 31.96 -24.27 -9.52
N SER A 18 30.79 -24.75 -9.08
CA SER A 18 29.67 -25.03 -9.98
C SER A 18 28.57 -23.97 -9.86
N ASN A 19 28.50 -23.06 -10.83
CA ASN A 19 27.45 -22.03 -10.87
C ASN A 19 26.04 -22.61 -10.82
N PHE A 20 25.79 -23.73 -11.52
CA PHE A 20 24.48 -24.38 -11.50
C PHE A 20 24.13 -24.90 -10.12
N LEU A 21 25.06 -25.63 -9.46
CA LEU A 21 24.81 -26.19 -8.13
C LEU A 21 24.63 -25.07 -7.10
N MET A 22 25.44 -24.02 -7.17
CA MET A 22 25.34 -22.84 -6.31
C MET A 22 23.96 -22.19 -6.45
N ILE A 23 23.49 -21.93 -7.67
CA ILE A 23 22.17 -21.32 -7.92
C ILE A 23 21.04 -22.20 -7.36
N VAL A 24 21.09 -23.51 -7.61
CA VAL A 24 20.06 -24.44 -7.10
C VAL A 24 20.03 -24.45 -5.58
N LEU A 25 21.16 -24.52 -4.91
CA LEU A 25 21.23 -24.52 -3.46
C LEU A 25 20.78 -23.19 -2.86
N ILE A 26 21.16 -22.05 -3.46
CA ILE A 26 20.66 -20.73 -3.02
C ILE A 26 19.14 -20.67 -3.15
N LEU A 27 18.59 -21.07 -4.29
CA LEU A 27 17.13 -21.07 -4.51
C LEU A 27 16.41 -21.96 -3.49
N LEU A 28 16.94 -23.14 -3.18
CA LEU A 28 16.36 -24.05 -2.18
C LEU A 28 16.36 -23.43 -0.77
N VAL A 29 17.46 -22.85 -0.34
CA VAL A 29 17.57 -22.24 0.99
C VAL A 29 16.69 -21.01 1.11
N VAL A 30 16.69 -20.15 0.08
CA VAL A 30 15.84 -18.93 0.05
C VAL A 30 14.37 -19.31 -0.01
N ALA A 31 14.00 -20.32 -0.84
CA ALA A 31 12.62 -20.80 -0.92
C ALA A 31 12.15 -21.38 0.42
N PHE A 32 13.00 -22.17 1.09
CA PHE A 32 12.66 -22.73 2.41
C PHE A 32 12.42 -21.62 3.44
N GLY A 33 13.35 -20.65 3.56
CA GLY A 33 13.20 -19.51 4.45
C GLY A 33 11.95 -18.69 4.14
N GLY A 34 11.71 -18.38 2.85
CA GLY A 34 10.52 -17.65 2.41
C GLY A 34 9.21 -18.37 2.70
N ILE A 35 9.17 -19.69 2.50
CA ILE A 35 7.97 -20.50 2.80
C ILE A 35 7.67 -20.48 4.30
N VAL A 36 8.69 -20.66 5.16
CA VAL A 36 8.53 -20.64 6.62
C VAL A 36 8.01 -19.30 7.12
N GLU A 37 8.44 -18.20 6.54
CA GLU A 37 8.01 -16.85 6.92
C GLU A 37 6.64 -16.46 6.33
N ILE A 38 6.39 -16.78 5.07
CA ILE A 38 5.22 -16.28 4.33
C ILE A 38 4.00 -17.17 4.54
N VAL A 39 4.15 -18.48 4.47
CA VAL A 39 2.99 -19.41 4.51
C VAL A 39 2.15 -19.26 5.78
N PRO A 40 2.73 -19.13 7.01
CA PRO A 40 1.92 -18.94 8.21
C PRO A 40 1.02 -17.70 8.18
N LEU A 41 1.43 -16.63 7.46
CA LEU A 41 0.67 -15.39 7.38
C LEU A 41 -0.69 -15.56 6.69
N PHE A 42 -0.81 -16.51 5.75
CA PHE A 42 -2.07 -16.82 5.08
C PHE A 42 -3.11 -17.47 6.01
N PHE A 43 -2.68 -18.02 7.13
CA PHE A 43 -3.54 -18.71 8.10
C PHE A 43 -3.78 -17.88 9.37
N GLN A 44 -3.14 -16.73 9.50
CA GLN A 44 -3.33 -15.85 10.65
C GLN A 44 -4.50 -14.90 10.40
N LYS A 45 -5.54 -15.00 11.25
CA LYS A 45 -6.71 -14.10 11.15
C LYS A 45 -6.37 -12.63 11.27
N SER A 46 -5.39 -12.28 12.09
CA SER A 46 -4.91 -10.90 12.28
C SER A 46 -4.33 -10.26 11.02
N THR A 47 -3.91 -11.08 10.05
CA THR A 47 -3.34 -10.62 8.78
C THR A 47 -4.29 -10.73 7.59
N THR A 48 -5.31 -11.58 7.69
CA THR A 48 -6.21 -11.94 6.58
C THR A 48 -7.65 -11.45 6.74
N GLU A 49 -8.10 -11.24 7.98
CA GLU A 49 -9.48 -10.81 8.23
C GLU A 49 -9.57 -9.28 8.34
N PRO A 50 -10.59 -8.65 7.75
CA PRO A 50 -10.82 -7.22 7.90
C PRO A 50 -11.19 -6.87 9.34
N ILE A 51 -10.77 -5.70 9.79
CA ILE A 51 -11.28 -5.15 11.05
C ILE A 51 -12.79 -4.87 10.95
N ARG A 52 -13.43 -4.81 12.11
CA ARG A 52 -14.87 -4.57 12.17
C ARG A 52 -15.24 -3.24 11.52
N GLY A 53 -16.15 -3.30 10.56
CA GLY A 53 -16.68 -2.11 9.88
C GLY A 53 -15.89 -1.67 8.65
N LEU A 54 -14.75 -2.33 8.33
CA LEU A 54 -14.02 -2.03 7.11
C LEU A 54 -14.87 -2.33 5.88
N GLN A 55 -14.93 -1.38 4.98
CA GLN A 55 -15.58 -1.52 3.67
C GLN A 55 -14.53 -1.35 2.56
N PRO A 56 -14.73 -1.99 1.40
CA PRO A 56 -13.94 -1.67 0.21
C PRO A 56 -14.08 -0.19 -0.15
N TYR A 57 -13.05 0.36 -0.77
CA TYR A 57 -13.11 1.73 -1.26
C TYR A 57 -14.27 1.94 -2.24
N THR A 58 -14.97 3.06 -2.13
CA THR A 58 -15.90 3.49 -3.17
C THR A 58 -15.13 3.78 -4.46
N PRO A 59 -15.78 3.83 -5.65
CA PRO A 59 -15.10 4.17 -6.90
C PRO A 59 -14.29 5.46 -6.84
N VAL A 60 -14.82 6.50 -6.19
CA VAL A 60 -14.11 7.79 -6.03
C VAL A 60 -12.89 7.64 -5.13
N GLN A 61 -13.01 6.92 -4.01
CA GLN A 61 -11.88 6.68 -3.09
C GLN A 61 -10.82 5.80 -3.75
N LEU A 62 -11.22 4.80 -4.54
CA LEU A 62 -10.31 3.94 -5.28
C LEU A 62 -9.53 4.74 -6.33
N ALA A 63 -10.20 5.60 -7.11
CA ALA A 63 -9.56 6.52 -8.03
C ALA A 63 -8.55 7.41 -7.31
N GLY A 64 -8.90 7.93 -6.13
CA GLY A 64 -8.01 8.72 -5.29
C GLY A 64 -6.78 7.95 -4.83
N ARG A 65 -6.93 6.66 -4.49
CA ARG A 65 -5.83 5.77 -4.17
C ARG A 65 -4.88 5.58 -5.38
N ASP A 66 -5.43 5.41 -6.56
CA ASP A 66 -4.63 5.24 -7.78
C ASP A 66 -3.82 6.51 -8.08
N ILE A 67 -4.42 7.68 -7.91
CA ILE A 67 -3.75 8.97 -8.03
C ILE A 67 -2.65 9.09 -6.97
N TYR A 68 -2.92 8.72 -5.71
CA TYR A 68 -1.92 8.71 -4.63
C TYR A 68 -0.69 7.86 -4.99
N VAL A 69 -0.91 6.69 -5.60
CA VAL A 69 0.17 5.81 -6.04
C VAL A 69 0.88 6.38 -7.27
N ARG A 70 0.15 6.87 -8.26
CA ARG A 70 0.68 7.46 -9.49
C ARG A 70 1.56 8.68 -9.22
N GLU A 71 1.11 9.58 -8.36
CA GLU A 71 1.86 10.78 -7.98
C GLU A 71 3.03 10.48 -7.02
N GLY A 72 3.15 9.25 -6.53
CA GLY A 72 4.25 8.81 -5.69
C GLY A 72 4.24 9.37 -4.27
N CYS A 73 3.07 9.70 -3.73
CA CYS A 73 2.91 10.29 -2.39
C CYS A 73 3.54 9.40 -1.29
N TYR A 74 3.50 8.08 -1.47
CA TYR A 74 4.11 7.09 -0.58
C TYR A 74 5.64 7.18 -0.49
N ASN A 75 6.32 7.88 -1.41
CA ASN A 75 7.75 8.09 -1.34
C ASN A 75 8.15 9.06 -0.22
N CYS A 76 7.25 9.97 0.16
CA CYS A 76 7.47 10.95 1.22
C CYS A 76 6.59 10.74 2.45
N HIS A 77 5.43 10.08 2.29
CA HIS A 77 4.46 9.82 3.34
C HIS A 77 4.30 8.31 3.59
N SER A 78 4.53 7.86 4.82
CA SER A 78 4.13 6.52 5.22
C SER A 78 2.63 6.44 5.52
N GLN A 79 2.06 5.24 5.46
CA GLN A 79 0.71 4.92 5.93
C GLN A 79 0.76 3.76 6.93
N MET A 80 1.73 3.78 7.83
CA MET A 80 1.90 2.76 8.86
C MET A 80 2.40 3.40 10.15
N ILE A 81 1.55 3.44 11.15
CA ILE A 81 1.92 3.84 12.50
C ILE A 81 2.45 2.60 13.22
N ARG A 82 3.70 2.66 13.63
CA ARG A 82 4.34 1.57 14.38
C ARG A 82 3.85 1.53 15.83
N PRO A 83 3.88 0.36 16.51
CA PRO A 83 3.39 0.21 17.89
C PRO A 83 4.37 0.79 18.93
N PHE A 84 4.93 1.96 18.65
CA PHE A 84 5.80 2.70 19.56
C PHE A 84 5.04 3.82 20.23
N ARG A 85 5.25 4.02 21.54
CA ARG A 85 4.57 5.05 22.32
C ARG A 85 4.66 6.44 21.68
N ALA A 86 5.81 6.83 21.18
CA ALA A 86 5.99 8.14 20.55
C ALA A 86 5.13 8.31 19.28
N GLU A 87 4.96 7.25 18.50
CA GLU A 87 4.14 7.29 17.28
C GLU A 87 2.65 7.28 17.59
N THR A 88 2.23 6.43 18.52
CA THR A 88 0.81 6.34 18.90
C THR A 88 0.32 7.62 19.59
N LEU A 89 1.17 8.28 20.36
CA LEU A 89 0.86 9.60 20.93
C LEU A 89 0.74 10.69 19.86
N ARG A 90 1.54 10.61 18.80
CA ARG A 90 1.56 11.62 17.73
C ARG A 90 0.44 11.44 16.71
N TYR A 91 0.19 10.20 16.28
CA TYR A 91 -0.66 9.90 15.14
C TYR A 91 -1.98 9.22 15.53
N GLY A 92 -2.05 8.54 16.67
CA GLY A 92 -3.16 7.72 17.09
C GLY A 92 -2.83 6.23 17.12
N HIS A 93 -3.84 5.37 17.09
CA HIS A 93 -3.66 3.91 17.18
C HIS A 93 -2.70 3.38 16.12
N TYR A 94 -1.82 2.43 16.51
CA TYR A 94 -0.90 1.78 15.55
C TYR A 94 -1.65 1.01 14.47
N SER A 95 -1.04 0.90 13.28
CA SER A 95 -1.63 0.24 12.13
C SER A 95 -1.66 -1.27 12.32
N VAL A 96 -2.76 -1.89 11.91
CA VAL A 96 -2.93 -3.35 11.88
C VAL A 96 -3.26 -3.81 10.46
N ALA A 97 -2.83 -5.03 10.09
CA ALA A 97 -3.03 -5.55 8.74
C ALA A 97 -4.51 -5.59 8.33
N GLY A 98 -5.40 -5.87 9.28
CA GLY A 98 -6.84 -5.91 9.05
C GLY A 98 -7.47 -4.61 8.55
N GLU A 99 -6.80 -3.44 8.69
CA GLU A 99 -7.27 -2.18 8.12
C GLU A 99 -7.07 -2.11 6.60
N PHE A 100 -6.13 -2.89 6.06
CA PHE A 100 -5.61 -2.76 4.70
C PHE A 100 -5.81 -4.03 3.86
N VAL A 101 -6.63 -4.99 4.35
CA VAL A 101 -6.83 -6.28 3.64
C VAL A 101 -7.41 -6.12 2.24
N TYR A 102 -8.02 -4.98 1.93
CA TYR A 102 -8.52 -4.66 0.59
C TYR A 102 -7.54 -3.82 -0.24
N ASP A 103 -6.38 -3.46 0.34
CA ASP A 103 -5.30 -2.76 -0.38
C ASP A 103 -4.37 -3.75 -1.08
N HIS A 104 -4.26 -3.61 -2.39
CA HIS A 104 -3.38 -4.41 -3.22
C HIS A 104 -2.47 -3.50 -4.06
N PRO A 105 -1.21 -3.29 -3.62
CA PRO A 105 -0.56 -3.65 -2.36
C PRO A 105 -0.86 -2.67 -1.21
N PHE A 106 -0.51 -3.05 0.03
CA PHE A 106 -0.46 -2.13 1.17
C PHE A 106 0.44 -0.95 0.86
N GLN A 107 0.01 0.27 1.24
CA GLN A 107 0.80 1.48 1.08
C GLN A 107 1.67 1.77 2.32
N TRP A 108 2.06 0.74 3.04
CA TRP A 108 2.97 0.84 4.16
C TRP A 108 4.35 1.26 3.67
N GLY A 109 5.00 2.13 4.41
CA GLY A 109 6.35 2.59 4.11
C GLY A 109 7.03 3.10 5.35
N SER A 110 8.35 3.26 5.29
CA SER A 110 9.16 3.72 6.41
C SER A 110 9.68 5.14 6.22
N LYS A 111 9.57 5.72 5.04
CA LYS A 111 9.98 7.10 4.78
C LYS A 111 8.92 8.09 5.26
N ARG A 112 9.37 9.14 5.93
CA ARG A 112 8.55 10.21 6.48
C ARG A 112 9.23 11.57 6.27
N THR A 113 9.46 11.95 5.02
CA THR A 113 9.80 13.33 4.67
C THR A 113 8.63 14.24 5.06
N GLY A 114 7.41 13.77 4.81
CA GLY A 114 6.17 14.29 5.40
C GLY A 114 5.63 13.40 6.53
N PRO A 115 4.54 13.80 7.21
CA PRO A 115 3.91 13.02 8.27
C PRO A 115 3.29 11.71 7.76
N ASP A 116 3.07 10.75 8.67
CA ASP A 116 2.31 9.54 8.40
C ASP A 116 0.83 9.88 8.15
N LEU A 117 0.23 9.25 7.13
CA LEU A 117 -1.15 9.53 6.69
C LEU A 117 -2.17 8.46 7.13
N ALA A 118 -1.76 7.42 7.85
CA ALA A 118 -2.66 6.32 8.22
C ALA A 118 -3.87 6.76 9.09
N ARG A 119 -3.81 7.94 9.72
CA ARG A 119 -4.90 8.52 10.53
C ARG A 119 -5.24 9.94 10.10
N VAL A 120 -5.06 10.28 8.84
CA VAL A 120 -5.32 11.65 8.35
C VAL A 120 -6.81 11.89 8.13
N GLY A 121 -7.60 10.86 7.87
CA GLY A 121 -9.03 10.97 7.59
C GLY A 121 -9.80 11.72 8.67
N GLY A 122 -10.53 12.76 8.27
CA GLY A 122 -11.28 13.65 9.16
C GLY A 122 -10.44 14.50 10.12
N ARG A 123 -9.13 14.59 9.90
CA ARG A 123 -8.23 15.43 10.69
C ARG A 123 -8.21 16.87 10.20
N TYR A 124 -8.32 17.05 8.90
CA TYR A 124 -8.40 18.32 8.22
C TYR A 124 -9.64 18.36 7.33
N SER A 125 -10.14 19.57 7.02
CA SER A 125 -11.26 19.74 6.09
C SER A 125 -10.86 19.46 4.64
N ASP A 126 -11.84 19.18 3.79
CA ASP A 126 -11.60 19.00 2.35
C ASP A 126 -10.96 20.23 1.72
N GLU A 127 -11.39 21.43 2.15
CA GLU A 127 -10.80 22.69 1.69
C GLU A 127 -9.34 22.84 2.08
N TRP A 128 -8.97 22.45 3.32
CA TRP A 128 -7.58 22.42 3.74
C TRP A 128 -6.75 21.48 2.86
N HIS A 129 -7.26 20.29 2.57
CA HIS A 129 -6.58 19.34 1.68
C HIS A 129 -6.44 19.92 0.27
N ARG A 130 -7.48 20.57 -0.24
CA ARG A 130 -7.46 21.21 -1.57
C ARG A 130 -6.35 22.24 -1.66
N ILE A 131 -6.31 23.21 -0.76
CA ILE A 131 -5.28 24.25 -0.73
C ILE A 131 -3.90 23.63 -0.57
N HIS A 132 -3.75 22.66 0.38
CA HIS A 132 -2.48 22.01 0.65
C HIS A 132 -1.93 21.22 -0.54
N LEU A 133 -2.78 20.55 -1.31
CA LEU A 133 -2.35 19.80 -2.49
C LEU A 133 -2.02 20.70 -3.68
N ILE A 134 -2.76 21.79 -3.88
CA ILE A 134 -2.47 22.76 -4.92
C ILE A 134 -1.15 23.47 -4.64
N ASN A 135 -1.01 24.05 -3.44
CA ASN A 135 0.23 24.68 -2.99
C ASN A 135 0.40 24.53 -1.46
N PRO A 136 1.23 23.58 -1.00
CA PRO A 136 1.40 23.30 0.42
C PRO A 136 1.80 24.52 1.27
N ARG A 137 2.54 25.45 0.70
CA ARG A 137 3.03 26.64 1.40
C ARG A 137 1.96 27.65 1.74
N ASP A 138 0.77 27.56 1.14
CA ASP A 138 -0.35 28.45 1.45
C ASP A 138 -0.96 28.14 2.83
N VAL A 139 -0.78 26.92 3.33
CA VAL A 139 -1.24 26.51 4.67
C VAL A 139 -0.10 26.11 5.61
N VAL A 140 1.07 25.78 5.07
CA VAL A 140 2.29 25.43 5.83
C VAL A 140 3.48 26.13 5.14
N PRO A 141 3.83 27.37 5.50
CA PRO A 141 4.84 28.17 4.77
C PRO A 141 6.20 27.50 4.61
N GLU A 142 6.64 26.68 5.58
CA GLU A 142 7.93 25.98 5.56
C GLU A 142 7.88 24.63 4.82
N SER A 143 6.76 24.30 4.18
CA SER A 143 6.58 22.99 3.55
C SER A 143 7.57 22.75 2.41
N LEU A 144 8.24 21.61 2.45
CA LEU A 144 9.08 21.08 1.38
C LEU A 144 8.29 20.23 0.37
N MET A 145 7.00 19.98 0.61
CA MET A 145 6.14 19.21 -0.27
C MET A 145 6.01 19.91 -1.63
N PRO A 146 6.10 19.16 -2.75
CA PRO A 146 5.82 19.70 -4.09
C PRO A 146 4.37 20.19 -4.23
N THR A 147 4.12 21.00 -5.23
CA THR A 147 2.77 21.45 -5.61
C THR A 147 2.18 20.49 -6.63
N TYR A 148 0.85 20.28 -6.59
CA TYR A 148 0.13 19.41 -7.52
C TYR A 148 -1.09 20.11 -8.15
N PRO A 149 -0.90 21.31 -8.78
CA PRO A 149 -2.02 22.12 -9.28
C PRO A 149 -2.76 21.49 -10.46
N TRP A 150 -2.14 20.53 -11.16
CA TRP A 150 -2.78 19.83 -12.28
C TRP A 150 -3.94 18.93 -11.83
N LEU A 151 -3.93 18.42 -10.59
CA LEU A 151 -4.98 17.53 -10.06
C LEU A 151 -6.35 18.22 -10.01
N GLU A 152 -6.40 19.54 -9.89
CA GLU A 152 -7.64 20.32 -9.92
C GLU A 152 -8.29 20.36 -11.31
N LYS A 153 -7.48 20.23 -12.36
CA LYS A 153 -7.94 20.32 -13.76
C LYS A 153 -8.12 18.94 -14.41
N ALA A 154 -7.33 17.98 -13.98
CA ALA A 154 -7.43 16.62 -14.48
C ALA A 154 -8.72 15.95 -13.97
N MET A 155 -9.38 15.23 -14.85
CA MET A 155 -10.62 14.52 -14.54
C MET A 155 -10.35 13.03 -14.37
N VAL A 156 -11.03 12.40 -13.42
CA VAL A 156 -11.01 10.93 -13.28
C VAL A 156 -11.64 10.30 -14.53
N ASP A 157 -10.98 9.26 -15.08
CA ASP A 157 -11.53 8.50 -16.20
C ASP A 157 -12.58 7.49 -15.70
N PRO A 158 -13.88 7.66 -16.07
CA PRO A 158 -14.92 6.75 -15.65
C PRO A 158 -14.77 5.33 -16.23
N GLU A 159 -14.13 5.19 -17.39
CA GLU A 159 -14.05 3.90 -18.08
C GLU A 159 -13.07 2.94 -17.40
N GLU A 160 -12.08 3.45 -16.66
CA GLU A 160 -11.08 2.66 -15.96
C GLU A 160 -11.60 2.01 -14.67
N MET A 161 -12.64 2.57 -14.03
CA MET A 161 -13.05 2.15 -12.68
C MET A 161 -13.66 0.76 -12.64
N ALA A 162 -14.58 0.44 -13.54
CA ALA A 162 -15.22 -0.88 -13.54
C ALA A 162 -14.23 -2.04 -13.87
N PRO A 163 -13.31 -1.92 -14.84
CA PRO A 163 -12.22 -2.89 -15.03
C PRO A 163 -11.34 -3.06 -13.78
N HIS A 164 -10.95 -1.97 -13.13
CA HIS A 164 -10.11 -1.99 -11.95
C HIS A 164 -10.82 -2.71 -10.78
N MET A 165 -12.05 -2.37 -10.48
CA MET A 165 -12.84 -3.04 -9.43
C MET A 165 -13.03 -4.54 -9.72
N ARG A 166 -13.21 -4.93 -10.99
CA ARG A 166 -13.25 -6.35 -11.38
C ARG A 166 -11.91 -7.06 -11.13
N ALA A 167 -10.80 -6.39 -11.36
CA ALA A 167 -9.47 -6.94 -11.08
C ALA A 167 -9.27 -7.13 -9.57
N LEU A 168 -9.64 -6.14 -8.74
CA LEU A 168 -9.58 -6.24 -7.29
C LEU A 168 -10.50 -7.33 -6.73
N ARG A 169 -11.68 -7.52 -7.30
CA ARG A 169 -12.58 -8.63 -6.93
C ARG A 169 -11.93 -10.00 -7.16
N ARG A 170 -11.10 -10.18 -8.20
CA ARG A 170 -10.39 -11.44 -8.44
C ARG A 170 -9.34 -11.75 -7.37
N VAL A 171 -8.82 -10.75 -6.70
CA VAL A 171 -7.86 -10.90 -5.59
C VAL A 171 -8.52 -10.83 -4.21
N GLY A 172 -9.86 -10.88 -4.14
CA GLY A 172 -10.59 -11.08 -2.90
C GLY A 172 -11.30 -9.85 -2.32
N VAL A 173 -11.26 -8.69 -2.99
CA VAL A 173 -12.03 -7.53 -2.54
C VAL A 173 -13.53 -7.75 -2.83
N PRO A 174 -14.44 -7.62 -1.84
CA PRO A 174 -15.84 -8.06 -1.96
C PRO A 174 -16.74 -7.03 -2.69
N TYR A 175 -16.34 -6.60 -3.88
CA TYR A 175 -17.18 -5.74 -4.72
C TYR A 175 -18.37 -6.51 -5.30
N THR A 176 -19.56 -5.94 -5.19
CA THR A 176 -20.80 -6.46 -5.82
C THR A 176 -20.88 -6.06 -7.29
N ASP A 177 -21.70 -6.79 -8.07
CA ASP A 177 -21.93 -6.44 -9.48
C ASP A 177 -22.59 -5.06 -9.62
N ALA A 178 -23.47 -4.68 -8.69
CA ALA A 178 -24.10 -3.36 -8.67
C ALA A 178 -23.07 -2.24 -8.47
N GLN A 179 -22.12 -2.40 -7.53
CA GLN A 179 -21.06 -1.42 -7.32
C GLN A 179 -20.17 -1.27 -8.55
N ILE A 180 -19.82 -2.38 -9.19
CA ILE A 180 -18.97 -2.35 -10.40
C ILE A 180 -19.74 -1.69 -11.56
N ALA A 181 -21.04 -1.98 -11.72
CA ALA A 181 -21.84 -1.38 -12.77
C ALA A 181 -22.04 0.13 -12.59
N GLY A 182 -22.20 0.60 -11.35
CA GLY A 182 -22.37 2.02 -11.03
C GLY A 182 -21.07 2.83 -10.94
N ALA A 183 -19.91 2.17 -11.04
CA ALA A 183 -18.64 2.79 -10.76
C ALA A 183 -18.32 4.00 -11.65
N ALA A 184 -18.63 3.92 -12.93
CA ALA A 184 -18.42 5.01 -13.88
C ALA A 184 -19.25 6.25 -13.55
N ASP A 185 -20.50 6.06 -13.15
CA ASP A 185 -21.40 7.17 -12.81
C ASP A 185 -20.97 7.88 -11.53
N GLU A 186 -20.42 7.15 -10.54
CA GLU A 186 -19.93 7.74 -9.29
C GLU A 186 -18.73 8.66 -9.47
N VAL A 187 -17.84 8.37 -10.41
CA VAL A 187 -16.64 9.19 -10.66
C VAL A 187 -16.85 10.26 -11.73
N LYS A 188 -17.94 10.18 -12.48
CA LYS A 188 -18.22 11.12 -13.58
C LYS A 188 -18.25 12.57 -13.08
N GLY A 189 -17.46 13.42 -13.71
CA GLY A 189 -17.37 14.83 -13.36
C GLY A 189 -16.56 15.13 -12.08
N LYS A 190 -15.86 14.13 -11.51
CA LYS A 190 -14.93 14.33 -10.40
C LYS A 190 -13.56 14.68 -10.92
N THR A 191 -12.91 15.67 -10.30
CA THR A 191 -11.50 15.94 -10.54
C THR A 191 -10.61 14.91 -9.85
N GLU A 192 -9.39 14.77 -10.31
CA GLU A 192 -8.40 13.93 -9.61
C GLU A 192 -8.13 14.41 -8.19
N LEU A 193 -8.20 15.73 -7.98
CA LEU A 193 -8.07 16.33 -6.64
C LEU A 193 -9.24 15.91 -5.72
N ASP A 194 -10.48 15.93 -6.22
CA ASP A 194 -11.65 15.47 -5.43
C ASP A 194 -11.53 14.00 -5.04
N ALA A 195 -11.07 13.16 -5.97
CA ALA A 195 -10.85 11.74 -5.71
C ALA A 195 -9.74 11.51 -4.68
N LEU A 196 -8.62 12.21 -4.81
CA LEU A 196 -7.51 12.12 -3.85
C LEU A 196 -7.94 12.56 -2.44
N ILE A 197 -8.70 13.64 -2.33
CA ILE A 197 -9.25 14.10 -1.04
C ILE A 197 -10.18 13.03 -0.45
N ALA A 198 -11.07 12.44 -1.25
CA ALA A 198 -11.97 11.38 -0.79
C ALA A 198 -11.18 10.16 -0.25
N TYR A 199 -10.08 9.80 -0.89
CA TYR A 199 -9.18 8.75 -0.40
C TYR A 199 -8.52 9.15 0.92
N LEU A 200 -7.95 10.34 1.03
CA LEU A 200 -7.29 10.80 2.26
C LEU A 200 -8.27 10.86 3.44
N GLN A 201 -9.50 11.26 3.20
CA GLN A 201 -10.54 11.40 4.24
C GLN A 201 -11.04 10.07 4.81
N ILE A 202 -10.86 8.93 4.13
CA ILE A 202 -11.24 7.63 4.67
C ILE A 202 -10.13 6.97 5.50
N LEU A 203 -8.86 7.40 5.32
CA LEU A 203 -7.72 6.76 5.96
C LEU A 203 -7.83 6.76 7.49
N GLY A 204 -7.82 5.57 8.07
CA GLY A 204 -7.81 5.32 9.50
C GLY A 204 -9.12 5.65 10.24
N THR A 205 -10.22 5.88 9.54
CA THR A 205 -11.50 6.24 10.18
C THR A 205 -12.15 5.08 10.94
N ASN A 206 -11.77 3.84 10.66
CA ASN A 206 -12.31 2.64 11.31
C ASN A 206 -11.64 2.31 12.66
N LEU A 207 -10.54 2.97 13.02
CA LEU A 207 -9.80 2.78 14.29
C LEU A 207 -9.61 4.09 15.06
N LYS A 208 -10.63 4.91 15.12
CA LYS A 208 -10.65 6.11 15.99
C LYS A 208 -11.14 5.80 17.36
#